data_3c10ffaec055371b9ea0156c7707dea8
#
_entry.id   3c10ffaec055371b9ea0156c7707dea8
#
_cell.length_a   1.000
_cell.length_b   1.000
_cell.length_c   1.000
_cell.angle_alpha   90.00
_cell.angle_beta   90.00
_cell.angle_gamma   90.00
#
_symmetry.space_group_name_H-M   'P 1'
#
loop_
_entity.id
_entity.type
_entity.pdbx_description
1 polymer ?
#
loop_
_entity_poly.entity_id
_entity_poly.type
_entity_poly.pdbx_seq_one_letter_code
_entity_poly.pdbx_strand_id
1 'polypeptide(L)'
;PNALGPAWMVSEIETKATPDALLEALNKTDFKTTALVLDHDLPADFSKQYTLDSLAQITLSKAKPDQLTYRVQTTTPAFAVFSEMHYPKGWKATLDGKPVPIINVNYVLRGVQVPANASVIEFRFEPAVIKQGTRLRWLSLGLFAISILVLGYFEYFKTRS
;
A
#
# COMPACT_ATOMS: atom_id res chain seq x y z
N PRO A 1 9.29 9.23 -25.23
CA PRO A 1 8.58 9.19 -23.96
C PRO A 1 9.26 8.15 -23.07
N ASN A 2 9.80 8.62 -21.91
CA ASN A 2 10.54 7.78 -20.96
C ASN A 2 9.63 7.26 -19.83
N ALA A 3 8.33 7.06 -20.08
CA ALA A 3 7.42 6.56 -19.05
C ALA A 3 7.73 5.09 -18.72
N LEU A 4 7.95 4.79 -17.45
CA LEU A 4 8.26 3.44 -16.96
C LEU A 4 7.01 2.57 -16.76
N GLY A 5 5.82 3.14 -17.02
CA GLY A 5 4.55 2.44 -16.83
C GLY A 5 4.04 2.43 -15.38
N PRO A 6 3.01 1.62 -15.09
CA PRO A 6 2.38 1.57 -13.76
C PRO A 6 3.25 0.86 -12.72
N ALA A 7 4.18 0.00 -13.15
CA ALA A 7 5.14 -0.68 -12.30
C ALA A 7 6.34 -1.17 -13.11
N TRP A 8 7.50 -1.25 -12.49
CA TRP A 8 8.74 -1.77 -13.06
C TRP A 8 9.61 -2.41 -11.98
N MET A 9 10.59 -3.20 -12.40
CA MET A 9 11.59 -3.78 -11.50
C MET A 9 12.91 -3.04 -11.63
N VAL A 10 13.61 -2.89 -10.51
CA VAL A 10 14.94 -2.27 -10.45
C VAL A 10 15.98 -3.26 -9.98
N SER A 11 17.22 -3.06 -10.45
CA SER A 11 18.38 -3.88 -10.07
C SER A 11 19.12 -3.36 -8.85
N GLU A 12 18.85 -2.10 -8.44
CA GLU A 12 19.57 -1.46 -7.34
C GLU A 12 18.65 -0.63 -6.46
N ILE A 13 18.92 -0.66 -5.15
CA ILE A 13 18.37 0.27 -4.17
C ILE A 13 19.53 1.12 -3.64
N GLU A 14 19.47 2.42 -3.91
CA GLU A 14 20.39 3.40 -3.35
C GLU A 14 19.74 4.07 -2.14
N THR A 15 20.41 4.07 -1.00
CA THR A 15 19.88 4.67 0.22
C THR A 15 20.45 6.07 0.45
N LYS A 16 19.64 6.94 1.06
CA LYS A 16 20.02 8.31 1.45
C LYS A 16 19.73 8.56 2.92
N ALA A 17 20.63 9.25 3.59
CA ALA A 17 20.50 9.53 5.01
C ALA A 17 19.40 10.56 5.33
N THR A 18 19.15 11.51 4.42
CA THR A 18 18.22 12.63 4.63
C THR A 18 17.27 12.80 3.45
N PRO A 19 16.05 13.34 3.68
CA PRO A 19 15.11 13.68 2.62
C PRO A 19 15.69 14.65 1.57
N ASP A 20 16.49 15.63 2.00
CA ASP A 20 17.10 16.60 1.09
C ASP A 20 18.10 15.93 0.15
N ALA A 21 18.96 15.04 0.68
CA ALA A 21 19.89 14.27 -0.14
C ALA A 21 19.16 13.36 -1.13
N LEU A 22 18.00 12.82 -0.74
CA LEU A 22 17.15 12.02 -1.63
C LEU A 22 16.55 12.88 -2.73
N LEU A 23 16.02 14.07 -2.42
CA LEU A 23 15.47 15.01 -3.40
C LEU A 23 16.54 15.47 -4.42
N GLU A 24 17.75 15.76 -3.98
CA GLU A 24 18.86 16.10 -4.88
C GLU A 24 19.21 14.94 -5.82
N ALA A 25 19.17 13.70 -5.32
CA ALA A 25 19.47 12.51 -6.10
C ALA A 25 18.41 12.22 -7.18
N LEU A 26 17.13 12.62 -6.99
CA LEU A 26 16.06 12.39 -7.98
C LEU A 26 16.41 12.89 -9.39
N ASN A 27 17.14 14.01 -9.48
CA ASN A 27 17.51 14.59 -10.78
C ASN A 27 18.69 13.90 -11.47
N LYS A 28 19.39 13.00 -10.77
CA LYS A 28 20.63 12.36 -11.23
C LYS A 28 20.50 10.85 -11.40
N THR A 29 19.40 10.26 -10.92
CA THR A 29 19.20 8.81 -10.85
C THR A 29 18.49 8.28 -12.10
N ASP A 30 18.98 7.17 -12.65
CA ASP A 30 18.26 6.41 -13.66
C ASP A 30 17.25 5.48 -12.98
N PHE A 31 16.00 5.91 -12.93
CA PHE A 31 14.91 5.14 -12.32
C PHE A 31 14.54 3.84 -13.03
N LYS A 32 15.09 3.56 -14.21
CA LYS A 32 14.91 2.27 -14.88
C LYS A 32 15.62 1.15 -14.11
N THR A 33 16.72 1.49 -13.48
CA THR A 33 17.60 0.51 -12.81
C THR A 33 17.68 0.70 -11.31
N THR A 34 17.42 1.91 -10.79
CA THR A 34 17.71 2.28 -9.40
C THR A 34 16.48 2.87 -8.72
N ALA A 35 16.18 2.42 -7.51
CA ALA A 35 15.23 3.03 -6.60
C ALA A 35 15.97 3.75 -5.46
N LEU A 36 15.50 4.97 -5.11
CA LEU A 36 16.01 5.74 -3.98
C LEU A 36 15.16 5.50 -2.74
N VAL A 37 15.79 5.21 -1.61
CA VAL A 37 15.11 4.94 -0.33
C VAL A 37 15.82 5.70 0.79
N LEU A 38 15.10 6.15 1.82
CA LEU A 38 15.75 6.66 3.03
C LEU A 38 16.28 5.49 3.86
N ASP A 39 17.46 5.66 4.48
CA ASP A 39 18.12 4.59 5.25
C ASP A 39 17.20 3.95 6.31
N HIS A 40 16.36 4.77 6.95
CA HIS A 40 15.44 4.30 8.00
C HIS A 40 14.17 3.63 7.47
N ASP A 41 13.84 3.81 6.18
CA ASP A 41 12.67 3.19 5.53
C ASP A 41 12.97 1.81 4.97
N LEU A 42 14.26 1.47 4.76
CA LEU A 42 14.68 0.18 4.24
C LEU A 42 14.91 -0.81 5.38
N PRO A 43 14.17 -1.92 5.47
CA PRO A 43 14.44 -2.96 6.46
C PRO A 43 15.84 -3.55 6.31
N ALA A 44 16.48 -3.90 7.43
CA ALA A 44 17.89 -4.34 7.45
C ALA A 44 18.15 -5.66 6.69
N ASP A 45 17.13 -6.48 6.51
CA ASP A 45 17.16 -7.75 5.80
C ASP A 45 16.94 -7.63 4.29
N PHE A 46 16.72 -6.40 3.77
CA PHE A 46 16.53 -6.18 2.34
C PHE A 46 17.87 -6.10 1.60
N SER A 47 17.93 -6.78 0.46
CA SER A 47 19.07 -6.64 -0.46
C SER A 47 19.02 -5.26 -1.12
N LYS A 48 20.21 -4.67 -1.33
CA LYS A 48 20.36 -3.44 -2.11
C LYS A 48 20.69 -3.73 -3.58
N GLN A 49 20.99 -4.96 -3.94
CA GLN A 49 21.34 -5.37 -5.30
C GLN A 49 20.50 -6.59 -5.72
N TYR A 50 20.00 -6.54 -6.92
CA TYR A 50 19.16 -7.58 -7.51
C TYR A 50 19.65 -7.90 -8.92
N THR A 51 19.73 -9.19 -9.24
CA THR A 51 20.02 -9.65 -10.61
C THR A 51 18.69 -9.99 -11.26
N LEU A 52 18.22 -9.12 -12.12
CA LEU A 52 16.98 -9.35 -12.88
C LEU A 52 17.25 -10.34 -14.01
N ASP A 53 16.37 -11.33 -14.16
CA ASP A 53 16.40 -12.22 -15.30
C ASP A 53 15.75 -11.55 -16.53
N SER A 54 15.97 -12.12 -17.72
CA SER A 54 15.41 -11.60 -18.97
C SER A 54 13.89 -11.73 -19.07
N LEU A 55 13.27 -12.53 -18.19
CA LEU A 55 11.84 -12.77 -18.11
C LEU A 55 11.17 -11.91 -17.03
N ALA A 56 11.96 -11.16 -16.25
CA ALA A 56 11.45 -10.33 -15.17
C ALA A 56 10.47 -9.28 -15.72
N GLN A 57 9.20 -9.46 -15.42
CA GLN A 57 8.10 -8.61 -15.87
C GLN A 57 7.08 -8.38 -14.77
N ILE A 58 6.53 -7.17 -14.75
CA ILE A 58 5.40 -6.81 -13.89
C ILE A 58 4.35 -6.07 -14.71
N THR A 59 3.09 -6.48 -14.61
CA THR A 59 1.98 -5.91 -15.36
C THR A 59 0.77 -5.67 -14.48
N LEU A 60 0.15 -4.50 -14.62
CA LEU A 60 -1.12 -4.20 -13.96
C LEU A 60 -2.24 -5.03 -14.60
N SER A 61 -2.86 -5.93 -13.83
CA SER A 61 -3.93 -6.81 -14.31
C SER A 61 -5.33 -6.34 -13.91
N LYS A 62 -5.43 -5.59 -12.80
CA LYS A 62 -6.70 -5.05 -12.32
C LYS A 62 -6.47 -3.73 -11.60
N ALA A 63 -7.28 -2.73 -11.95
CA ALA A 63 -7.30 -1.44 -11.28
C ALA A 63 -8.72 -1.11 -10.82
N LYS A 64 -8.89 -0.91 -9.51
CA LYS A 64 -10.08 -0.37 -8.85
C LYS A 64 -9.65 0.74 -7.90
N PRO A 65 -10.53 1.65 -7.48
CA PRO A 65 -10.16 2.74 -6.58
C PRO A 65 -9.54 2.28 -5.24
N ASP A 66 -9.94 1.09 -4.77
CA ASP A 66 -9.53 0.51 -3.50
C ASP A 66 -8.68 -0.77 -3.64
N GLN A 67 -8.40 -1.21 -4.88
CA GLN A 67 -7.66 -2.45 -5.15
C GLN A 67 -6.86 -2.36 -6.44
N LEU A 68 -5.56 -2.64 -6.36
CA LEU A 68 -4.68 -2.80 -7.51
C LEU A 68 -4.09 -4.21 -7.47
N THR A 69 -4.10 -4.90 -8.61
CA THR A 69 -3.52 -6.25 -8.72
C THR A 69 -2.53 -6.27 -9.86
N TYR A 70 -1.31 -6.71 -9.57
CA TYR A 70 -0.23 -6.86 -10.53
C TYR A 70 0.12 -8.34 -10.69
N ARG A 71 0.34 -8.76 -11.92
CA ARG A 71 0.97 -10.05 -12.22
C ARG A 71 2.47 -9.85 -12.30
N VAL A 72 3.19 -10.75 -11.68
CA VAL A 72 4.64 -10.75 -11.61
C VAL A 72 5.16 -12.04 -12.21
N GLN A 73 6.24 -11.93 -12.96
CA GLN A 73 7.00 -13.06 -13.47
C GLN A 73 8.48 -12.76 -13.22
N THR A 74 9.14 -13.58 -12.41
CA THR A 74 10.59 -13.50 -12.16
C THR A 74 11.06 -14.83 -11.59
N THR A 75 12.23 -15.29 -12.02
CA THR A 75 12.86 -16.50 -11.49
C THR A 75 13.90 -16.18 -10.40
N THR A 76 14.26 -14.91 -10.27
CA THR A 76 15.20 -14.40 -9.26
C THR A 76 14.50 -13.41 -8.33
N PRO A 77 14.98 -13.20 -7.10
CA PRO A 77 14.49 -12.11 -6.26
C PRO A 77 14.63 -10.77 -6.98
N ALA A 78 13.65 -9.89 -6.83
CA ALA A 78 13.60 -8.58 -7.47
C ALA A 78 13.05 -7.53 -6.49
N PHE A 79 13.19 -6.25 -6.86
CA PHE A 79 12.51 -5.16 -6.19
C PHE A 79 11.63 -4.43 -7.18
N ALA A 80 10.33 -4.38 -6.91
CA ALA A 80 9.35 -3.73 -7.76
C ALA A 80 8.99 -2.33 -7.25
N VAL A 81 8.98 -1.36 -8.16
CA VAL A 81 8.54 0.01 -7.94
C VAL A 81 7.20 0.23 -8.63
N PHE A 82 6.29 0.94 -7.99
CA PHE A 82 4.94 1.21 -8.48
C PHE A 82 4.72 2.72 -8.58
N SER A 83 4.13 3.18 -9.70
CA SER A 83 3.82 4.60 -9.95
C SER A 83 2.71 5.17 -9.06
N GLU A 84 2.40 4.49 -7.97
CA GLU A 84 1.36 4.85 -7.03
C GLU A 84 1.94 5.54 -5.80
N MET A 85 1.25 6.56 -5.30
CA MET A 85 1.68 7.29 -4.11
C MET A 85 1.72 6.39 -2.87
N HIS A 86 2.82 6.43 -2.13
CA HIS A 86 2.93 5.80 -0.83
C HIS A 86 2.04 6.50 0.20
N TYR A 87 1.07 5.77 0.76
CA TYR A 87 0.22 6.25 1.84
C TYR A 87 0.10 5.18 2.93
N PRO A 88 0.92 5.26 4.00
CA PRO A 88 1.09 4.17 4.96
C PRO A 88 -0.16 3.88 5.82
N LYS A 89 -1.08 4.86 5.94
CA LYS A 89 -2.28 4.72 6.79
C LYS A 89 -3.46 4.03 6.10
N GLY A 90 -3.34 3.65 4.84
CA GLY A 90 -4.48 3.10 4.09
C GLY A 90 -4.15 1.87 3.28
N TRP A 91 -3.07 1.88 2.54
CA TRP A 91 -2.70 0.80 1.65
C TRP A 91 -1.98 -0.34 2.38
N LYS A 92 -2.39 -1.56 2.05
CA LYS A 92 -1.72 -2.80 2.44
C LYS A 92 -1.33 -3.56 1.19
N ALA A 93 -0.21 -4.26 1.24
CA ALA A 93 0.23 -5.13 0.17
C ALA A 93 0.21 -6.59 0.61
N THR A 94 -0.15 -7.46 -0.32
CA THR A 94 0.05 -8.90 -0.20
C THR A 94 0.76 -9.41 -1.45
N LEU A 95 1.59 -10.42 -1.25
CA LEU A 95 2.27 -11.15 -2.30
C LEU A 95 1.88 -12.62 -2.18
N ASP A 96 1.23 -13.14 -3.22
CA ASP A 96 0.62 -14.48 -3.22
C ASP A 96 -0.23 -14.74 -1.96
N GLY A 97 -0.99 -13.71 -1.53
CA GLY A 97 -1.86 -13.75 -0.35
C GLY A 97 -1.16 -13.53 1.00
N LYS A 98 0.16 -13.44 1.06
CA LYS A 98 0.92 -13.17 2.29
C LYS A 98 1.19 -11.68 2.44
N PRO A 99 0.98 -11.07 3.62
CA PRO A 99 1.28 -9.67 3.85
C PRO A 99 2.77 -9.37 3.63
N VAL A 100 3.05 -8.26 2.93
CA VAL A 100 4.41 -7.76 2.71
C VAL A 100 4.49 -6.27 3.03
N PRO A 101 5.64 -5.77 3.49
CA PRO A 101 5.84 -4.35 3.73
C PRO A 101 5.83 -3.56 2.42
N ILE A 102 5.28 -2.35 2.48
CA ILE A 102 5.36 -1.35 1.42
C ILE A 102 6.46 -0.36 1.84
N ILE A 103 7.47 -0.21 1.01
CA ILE A 103 8.59 0.70 1.23
C ILE A 103 8.30 2.01 0.51
N ASN A 104 8.62 3.13 1.16
CA ASN A 104 8.60 4.44 0.50
C ASN A 104 9.83 4.57 -0.39
N VAL A 105 9.64 4.75 -1.69
CA VAL A 105 10.72 4.86 -2.67
C VAL A 105 10.56 6.11 -3.52
N ASN A 106 11.66 6.64 -4.03
CA ASN A 106 11.68 7.80 -4.91
C ASN A 106 10.84 8.96 -4.34
N TYR A 107 10.95 9.16 -3.01
CA TYR A 107 10.28 10.17 -2.20
C TYR A 107 8.78 9.93 -1.96
N VAL A 108 8.02 9.49 -2.96
CA VAL A 108 6.55 9.38 -2.85
C VAL A 108 5.98 8.07 -3.39
N LEU A 109 6.76 7.21 -4.01
CA LEU A 109 6.29 6.00 -4.66
C LEU A 109 6.31 4.80 -3.72
N ARG A 110 5.73 3.68 -4.16
CA ARG A 110 5.71 2.41 -3.42
C ARG A 110 6.74 1.46 -3.98
N GLY A 111 7.45 0.76 -3.09
CA GLY A 111 8.31 -0.36 -3.44
C GLY A 111 7.91 -1.62 -2.67
N VAL A 112 8.09 -2.77 -3.28
CA VAL A 112 7.87 -4.09 -2.66
C VAL A 112 8.99 -5.03 -3.09
N GLN A 113 9.56 -5.75 -2.12
CA GLN A 113 10.48 -6.84 -2.41
C GLN A 113 9.71 -8.06 -2.91
N VAL A 114 10.18 -8.63 -4.00
CA VAL A 114 9.57 -9.74 -4.71
C VAL A 114 10.50 -10.94 -4.64
N PRO A 115 10.17 -12.02 -3.95
CA PRO A 115 10.95 -13.25 -3.97
C PRO A 115 10.86 -13.94 -5.34
N ALA A 116 11.79 -14.85 -5.60
CA ALA A 116 11.76 -15.68 -6.79
C ALA A 116 10.44 -16.45 -6.91
N ASN A 117 9.95 -16.59 -8.15
CA ASN A 117 8.71 -17.31 -8.49
C ASN A 117 7.43 -16.74 -7.88
N ALA A 118 7.44 -15.47 -7.44
CA ALA A 118 6.23 -14.77 -7.04
C ALA A 118 5.32 -14.54 -8.26
N SER A 119 3.99 -14.56 -8.04
CA SER A 119 3.01 -14.51 -9.12
C SER A 119 2.10 -13.30 -9.07
N VAL A 120 1.67 -12.88 -7.89
CA VAL A 120 0.65 -11.82 -7.75
C VAL A 120 0.99 -10.88 -6.60
N ILE A 121 1.02 -9.59 -6.88
CA ILE A 121 1.05 -8.53 -5.88
C ILE A 121 -0.32 -7.86 -5.88
N GLU A 122 -0.92 -7.76 -4.69
CA GLU A 122 -2.20 -7.08 -4.53
C GLU A 122 -2.07 -5.97 -3.50
N PHE A 123 -2.50 -4.77 -3.88
CA PHE A 123 -2.67 -3.64 -2.97
C PHE A 123 -4.14 -3.46 -2.66
N ARG A 124 -4.49 -3.29 -1.37
CA ARG A 124 -5.84 -2.96 -0.91
C ARG A 124 -5.82 -1.73 -0.03
N PHE A 125 -6.78 -0.85 -0.28
CA PHE A 125 -6.99 0.34 0.53
C PHE A 125 -7.93 0.02 1.69
N GLU A 126 -7.37 -0.16 2.88
CA GLU A 126 -8.11 -0.53 4.10
C GLU A 126 -7.76 0.40 5.28
N PRO A 127 -8.14 1.67 5.23
CA PRO A 127 -7.83 2.57 6.34
C PRO A 127 -8.61 2.18 7.60
N ALA A 128 -7.90 2.09 8.72
CA ALA A 128 -8.47 1.69 10.02
C ALA A 128 -9.61 2.62 10.48
N VAL A 129 -9.54 3.90 10.11
CA VAL A 129 -10.55 4.93 10.44
C VAL A 129 -11.94 4.57 9.90
N ILE A 130 -12.05 3.98 8.72
CA ILE A 130 -13.34 3.58 8.15
C ILE A 130 -13.98 2.47 8.98
N LYS A 131 -13.20 1.49 9.44
CA LYS A 131 -13.70 0.41 10.31
C LYS A 131 -14.18 0.95 11.66
N GLN A 132 -13.47 1.90 12.25
CA GLN A 132 -13.85 2.56 13.51
C GLN A 132 -15.11 3.42 13.33
N GLY A 133 -15.19 4.22 12.28
CA GLY A 133 -16.38 5.05 11.99
C GLY A 133 -17.64 4.22 11.78
N THR A 134 -17.53 3.07 11.12
CA THR A 134 -18.67 2.15 10.94
C THR A 134 -19.17 1.58 12.28
N ARG A 135 -18.27 1.19 13.19
CA ARG A 135 -18.65 0.71 14.54
C ARG A 135 -19.36 1.82 15.32
N LEU A 136 -18.81 3.04 15.32
CA LEU A 136 -19.41 4.17 16.03
C LEU A 136 -20.80 4.51 15.49
N ARG A 137 -21.00 4.45 14.18
CA ARG A 137 -22.29 4.63 13.53
C ARG A 137 -23.35 3.63 14.01
N TRP A 138 -23.00 2.35 14.09
CA TRP A 138 -23.93 1.32 14.56
C TRP A 138 -24.27 1.47 16.04
N LEU A 139 -23.29 1.89 16.87
CA LEU A 139 -23.52 2.19 18.29
C LEU A 139 -24.47 3.39 18.46
N SER A 140 -24.29 4.47 17.73
CA SER A 140 -25.16 5.65 17.79
C SER A 140 -26.57 5.35 17.30
N LEU A 141 -26.73 4.56 16.25
CA LEU A 141 -28.05 4.11 15.78
C LEU A 141 -28.76 3.24 16.82
N GLY A 142 -28.04 2.35 17.48
CA GLY A 142 -28.58 1.53 18.57
C GLY A 142 -29.06 2.35 19.76
N LEU A 143 -28.25 3.32 20.21
CA LEU A 143 -28.65 4.24 21.28
C LEU A 143 -29.87 5.09 20.90
N PHE A 144 -29.91 5.57 19.66
CA PHE A 144 -31.05 6.33 19.16
C PHE A 144 -32.35 5.51 19.15
N ALA A 145 -32.28 4.26 18.68
CA ALA A 145 -33.43 3.35 18.68
C ALA A 145 -33.92 3.06 20.12
N ILE A 146 -33.01 2.83 21.06
CA ILE A 146 -33.35 2.64 22.48
C ILE A 146 -34.03 3.89 23.05
N SER A 147 -33.53 5.09 22.74
CA SER A 147 -34.12 6.36 23.20
C SER A 147 -35.57 6.50 22.73
N ILE A 148 -35.86 6.17 21.47
CA ILE A 148 -37.21 6.20 20.91
C ILE A 148 -38.12 5.22 21.65
N LEU A 149 -37.65 3.99 21.90
CA LEU A 149 -38.42 2.97 22.63
C LEU A 149 -38.75 3.40 24.06
N VAL A 150 -37.78 3.99 24.75
CA VAL A 150 -37.95 4.50 26.12
C VAL A 150 -38.97 5.65 26.15
N LEU A 151 -38.86 6.61 25.24
CA LEU A 151 -39.82 7.72 25.13
C LEU A 151 -41.22 7.20 24.83
N GLY A 152 -41.38 6.29 23.86
CA GLY A 152 -42.66 5.67 23.52
C GLY A 152 -43.26 4.89 24.69
N TYR A 153 -42.43 4.20 25.47
CA TYR A 153 -42.88 3.50 26.68
C TYR A 153 -43.43 4.48 27.74
N PHE A 154 -42.73 5.57 28.01
CA PHE A 154 -43.20 6.58 28.98
C PHE A 154 -44.48 7.28 28.51
N GLU A 155 -44.63 7.62 27.26
CA GLU A 155 -45.87 8.23 26.69
C GLU A 155 -47.05 7.25 26.76
N TYR A 156 -46.80 5.96 26.44
CA TYR A 156 -47.83 4.92 26.53
C TYR A 156 -48.41 4.75 27.94
N PHE A 157 -47.54 4.77 28.98
CA PHE A 157 -48.00 4.62 30.36
C PHE A 157 -48.63 5.91 30.91
N LYS A 158 -48.17 7.10 30.47
CA LYS A 158 -48.76 8.37 30.86
C LYS A 158 -50.23 8.57 30.33
N THR A 159 -50.51 8.02 29.18
CA THR A 159 -51.88 8.11 28.59
C THR A 159 -52.87 7.07 29.15
N ARG A 160 -52.40 6.10 29.93
CA ARG A 160 -53.22 5.11 30.61
C ARG A 160 -53.49 5.38 32.08
N SER A 161 -52.90 6.39 32.68
CA SER A 161 -53.11 6.85 34.04
C SER A 161 -53.98 8.11 34.02
#